data_7d89047abcf56c94bdae62a7031ba978
#
_entry.id   7d89047abcf56c94bdae62a7031ba978
#
_cell.length_a   1.000
_cell.length_b   1.000
_cell.length_c   1.000
_cell.angle_alpha   90.00
_cell.angle_beta   90.00
_cell.angle_gamma   90.00
#
_symmetry.space_group_name_H-M   'P 1'
#
loop_
_entity.id
_entity.type
_entity.pdbx_description
1 polymer ?
#
loop_
_entity_poly.entity_id
_entity_poly.type
_entity_poly.pdbx_seq_one_letter_code
_entity_poly.pdbx_strand_id
1 'polypeptide(L)'
;MSHYDTNLDKNKANHVPLTPLTFLKRAKEIYPNYEAIIYEEKNYTWAEVYKRVVKFASALTKIGIKKGDTVSFLAFNTPEIFEAHYSVPMTGAVLNTINIRLDAKTISYILDHSEAKVLVCLLYTSPSPRDSGK
;
A
#
# COMPACT_ATOMS: atom_id res chain seq x y z
N MET A 1 -0.37 15.77 38.35
CA MET A 1 -1.33 14.93 37.62
C MET A 1 -2.67 15.62 37.64
N SER A 2 -3.26 15.83 36.48
CA SER A 2 -4.59 16.42 36.38
C SER A 2 -5.64 15.44 36.92
N HIS A 3 -6.71 15.96 37.54
CA HIS A 3 -7.85 15.13 37.96
C HIS A 3 -8.47 14.31 36.81
N TYR A 4 -8.23 14.76 35.57
CA TYR A 4 -8.69 14.15 34.34
C TYR A 4 -7.81 13.00 33.85
N ASP A 5 -6.66 12.73 34.49
CA ASP A 5 -5.73 11.66 34.11
C ASP A 5 -5.84 10.42 35.03
N THR A 6 -6.71 10.49 36.04
CA THR A 6 -6.88 9.40 37.01
C THR A 6 -7.83 8.33 36.45
N ASN A 7 -7.38 7.08 36.41
CA ASN A 7 -8.14 5.93 35.89
C ASN A 7 -8.48 5.99 34.39
N LEU A 8 -7.70 6.74 33.62
CA LEU A 8 -7.85 6.87 32.17
C LEU A 8 -6.74 6.17 31.38
N ASP A 9 -6.13 5.13 31.97
CA ASP A 9 -5.11 4.34 31.30
C ASP A 9 -5.62 3.75 29.99
N LYS A 10 -4.78 3.82 28.95
CA LYS A 10 -5.11 3.29 27.65
C LYS A 10 -5.27 1.78 27.70
N ASN A 11 -6.44 1.31 27.31
CA ASN A 11 -6.74 -0.12 27.19
C ASN A 11 -7.52 -0.41 25.89
N LYS A 12 -7.78 -1.68 25.61
CA LYS A 12 -8.46 -2.09 24.37
C LYS A 12 -9.89 -1.56 24.22
N ALA A 13 -10.53 -1.16 25.31
CA ALA A 13 -11.90 -0.66 25.29
C ALA A 13 -11.99 0.84 25.00
N ASN A 14 -10.96 1.62 25.39
CA ASN A 14 -10.98 3.09 25.31
C ASN A 14 -9.93 3.68 24.35
N HIS A 15 -9.06 2.86 23.76
CA HIS A 15 -7.99 3.33 22.90
C HIS A 15 -7.75 2.41 21.70
N VAL A 16 -7.84 2.99 20.51
CA VAL A 16 -7.43 2.36 19.26
C VAL A 16 -6.41 3.28 18.57
N PRO A 17 -5.23 2.78 18.21
CA PRO A 17 -4.26 3.57 17.44
C PRO A 17 -4.88 4.06 16.13
N LEU A 18 -4.68 5.33 15.82
CA LEU A 18 -5.09 5.87 14.52
C LEU A 18 -4.14 5.36 13.44
N THR A 19 -4.69 4.62 12.47
CA THR A 19 -3.94 4.09 11.34
C THR A 19 -4.70 4.33 10.03
N PRO A 20 -4.02 4.42 8.88
CA PRO A 20 -4.69 4.47 7.58
C PRO A 20 -5.64 3.30 7.34
N LEU A 21 -5.36 2.14 7.91
CA LEU A 21 -6.17 0.93 7.76
C LEU A 21 -7.57 1.07 8.35
N THR A 22 -7.72 1.81 9.45
CA THR A 22 -9.03 2.07 10.06
C THR A 22 -9.90 2.94 9.15
N PHE A 23 -9.30 3.87 8.41
CA PHE A 23 -10.01 4.70 7.42
C PHE A 23 -10.49 3.87 6.23
N LEU A 24 -9.64 2.99 5.70
CA LEU A 24 -10.03 2.08 4.62
C LEU A 24 -11.21 1.19 5.03
N LYS A 25 -11.13 0.59 6.22
CA LYS A 25 -12.20 -0.24 6.77
C LYS A 25 -13.50 0.54 6.90
N ARG A 26 -13.43 1.74 7.47
CA ARG A 26 -14.58 2.63 7.63
C ARG A 26 -15.18 3.03 6.28
N ALA A 27 -14.36 3.40 5.29
CA ALA A 27 -14.84 3.76 3.96
C ALA A 27 -15.59 2.59 3.32
N LYS A 28 -15.05 1.38 3.41
CA LYS A 28 -15.72 0.16 2.91
C LYS A 28 -17.02 -0.14 3.63
N GLU A 29 -17.14 0.12 4.94
CA GLU A 29 -18.34 -0.16 5.72
C GLU A 29 -19.45 0.87 5.49
N ILE A 30 -19.09 2.16 5.38
CA ILE A 30 -20.05 3.26 5.26
C ILE A 30 -20.37 3.59 3.81
N TYR A 31 -19.37 3.52 2.92
CA TYR A 31 -19.46 3.93 1.52
C TYR A 31 -19.06 2.82 0.54
N PRO A 32 -19.55 1.56 0.69
CA PRO A 32 -19.06 0.42 -0.09
C PRO A 32 -19.16 0.62 -1.60
N ASN A 33 -20.22 1.28 -2.07
CA ASN A 33 -20.52 1.44 -3.48
C ASN A 33 -20.04 2.78 -4.08
N TYR A 34 -19.42 3.66 -3.27
CA TYR A 34 -18.84 4.89 -3.78
C TYR A 34 -17.54 4.60 -4.51
N GLU A 35 -17.28 5.37 -5.57
CA GLU A 35 -16.01 5.29 -6.29
C GLU A 35 -14.86 5.76 -5.42
N ALA A 36 -13.88 4.88 -5.26
CA ALA A 36 -12.66 5.13 -4.49
C ALA A 36 -11.48 5.47 -5.40
N ILE A 37 -11.42 4.85 -6.57
CA ILE A 37 -10.36 5.03 -7.56
C ILE A 37 -11.01 5.17 -8.93
N ILE A 38 -10.64 6.22 -9.63
CA ILE A 38 -10.92 6.43 -11.06
C ILE A 38 -9.58 6.49 -11.76
N TYR A 39 -9.31 5.53 -12.63
CA TYR A 39 -8.04 5.44 -13.35
C TYR A 39 -8.29 4.98 -14.78
N GLU A 40 -8.11 5.90 -15.74
CA GLU A 40 -8.45 5.66 -17.15
C GLU A 40 -9.90 5.18 -17.30
N GLU A 41 -10.10 3.98 -17.85
CA GLU A 41 -11.43 3.37 -18.00
C GLU A 41 -11.81 2.46 -16.82
N LYS A 42 -10.96 2.39 -15.79
CA LYS A 42 -11.16 1.50 -14.63
C LYS A 42 -11.63 2.31 -13.43
N ASN A 43 -12.78 1.93 -12.92
CA ASN A 43 -13.33 2.49 -11.68
C ASN A 43 -13.43 1.38 -10.65
N TYR A 44 -12.98 1.67 -9.43
CA TYR A 44 -13.09 0.76 -8.31
C TYR A 44 -13.84 1.43 -7.16
N THR A 45 -14.81 0.72 -6.61
CA THR A 45 -15.51 1.12 -5.39
C THR A 45 -14.69 0.83 -4.14
N TRP A 46 -15.06 1.43 -3.00
CA TRP A 46 -14.39 1.15 -1.72
C TRP A 46 -14.46 -0.33 -1.33
N ALA A 47 -15.55 -1.02 -1.64
CA ALA A 47 -15.68 -2.46 -1.41
C ALA A 47 -14.68 -3.26 -2.26
N GLU A 48 -14.52 -2.90 -3.52
CA GLU A 48 -13.57 -3.55 -4.44
C GLU A 48 -12.12 -3.27 -4.04
N VAL A 49 -11.78 -2.01 -3.73
CA VAL A 49 -10.45 -1.63 -3.24
C VAL A 49 -10.10 -2.42 -1.97
N TYR A 50 -11.01 -2.48 -1.00
CA TYR A 50 -10.79 -3.25 0.22
C TYR A 50 -10.50 -4.73 -0.06
N LYS A 51 -11.29 -5.35 -0.94
CA LYS A 51 -11.11 -6.76 -1.35
C LYS A 51 -9.75 -6.99 -2.02
N ARG A 52 -9.33 -6.08 -2.89
CA ARG A 52 -8.02 -6.15 -3.59
C ARG A 52 -6.88 -5.98 -2.60
N VAL A 53 -6.96 -5.00 -1.70
CA VAL A 53 -5.99 -4.76 -0.62
C VAL A 53 -5.81 -6.00 0.25
N VAL A 54 -6.90 -6.61 0.72
CA VAL A 54 -6.85 -7.83 1.54
C VAL A 54 -6.23 -9.00 0.79
N LYS A 55 -6.57 -9.17 -0.50
CA LYS A 55 -5.98 -10.23 -1.33
C LYS A 55 -4.47 -10.06 -1.45
N PHE A 56 -3.99 -8.85 -1.69
CA PHE A 56 -2.56 -8.60 -1.83
C PHE A 56 -1.83 -8.75 -0.49
N ALA A 57 -2.39 -8.27 0.62
CA ALA A 57 -1.84 -8.51 1.95
C ALA A 57 -1.75 -10.02 2.27
N SER A 58 -2.78 -10.79 1.91
CA SER A 58 -2.75 -12.26 2.05
C SER A 58 -1.65 -12.91 1.20
N ALA A 59 -1.46 -12.44 -0.03
CA ALA A 59 -0.39 -12.94 -0.89
C ALA A 59 1.00 -12.65 -0.30
N LEU A 60 1.24 -11.44 0.19
CA LEU A 60 2.49 -11.08 0.86
C LEU A 60 2.75 -11.96 2.10
N THR A 61 1.73 -12.20 2.91
CA THR A 61 1.85 -13.11 4.08
C THR A 61 2.19 -14.54 3.66
N LYS A 62 1.56 -15.05 2.59
CA LYS A 62 1.82 -16.41 2.07
C LYS A 62 3.24 -16.60 1.57
N ILE A 63 3.86 -15.58 0.98
CA ILE A 63 5.27 -15.65 0.55
C ILE A 63 6.26 -15.39 1.69
N GLY A 64 5.77 -15.21 2.92
CA GLY A 64 6.59 -15.13 4.12
C GLY A 64 6.94 -13.73 4.60
N ILE A 65 6.31 -12.68 4.08
CA ILE A 65 6.48 -11.30 4.59
C ILE A 65 5.94 -11.20 6.01
N LYS A 66 6.75 -10.62 6.89
CA LYS A 66 6.49 -10.46 8.32
C LYS A 66 6.51 -8.99 8.72
N LYS A 67 6.06 -8.73 9.94
CA LYS A 67 6.16 -7.40 10.55
C LYS A 67 7.61 -6.91 10.55
N GLY A 68 7.80 -5.69 10.06
CA GLY A 68 9.11 -5.05 9.96
C GLY A 68 9.87 -5.32 8.66
N ASP A 69 9.44 -6.29 7.85
CA ASP A 69 10.04 -6.50 6.51
C ASP A 69 9.72 -5.35 5.58
N THR A 70 10.60 -5.07 4.63
CA THR A 70 10.38 -4.04 3.62
C THR A 70 9.88 -4.65 2.31
N VAL A 71 8.80 -4.08 1.79
CA VAL A 71 8.26 -4.37 0.46
C VAL A 71 8.43 -3.12 -0.40
N SER A 72 9.23 -3.22 -1.44
CA SER A 72 9.51 -2.12 -2.36
C SER A 72 8.60 -2.16 -3.58
N PHE A 73 8.16 -0.97 -4.01
CA PHE A 73 7.39 -0.78 -5.22
C PHE A 73 8.10 0.16 -6.18
N LEU A 74 8.29 -0.29 -7.40
CA LEU A 74 8.74 0.50 -8.54
C LEU A 74 7.58 0.56 -9.54
N ALA A 75 6.74 1.57 -9.41
CA ALA A 75 5.49 1.66 -10.15
C ALA A 75 5.09 3.12 -10.43
N PHE A 76 4.34 3.32 -11.52
CA PHE A 76 3.63 4.56 -11.77
C PHE A 76 2.48 4.77 -10.79
N ASN A 77 1.86 5.96 -10.82
CA ASN A 77 0.66 6.26 -10.03
C ASN A 77 -0.55 5.51 -10.60
N THR A 78 -0.64 4.24 -10.29
CA THR A 78 -1.70 3.32 -10.69
C THR A 78 -2.53 2.89 -9.47
N PRO A 79 -3.69 2.25 -9.67
CA PRO A 79 -4.48 1.69 -8.57
C PRO A 79 -3.66 0.78 -7.64
N GLU A 80 -2.73 0.02 -8.19
CA GLU A 80 -1.90 -0.93 -7.44
C GLU A 80 -0.99 -0.25 -6.43
N ILE A 81 -0.37 0.90 -6.77
CA ILE A 81 0.47 1.64 -5.83
C ILE A 81 -0.38 2.28 -4.73
N PHE A 82 -1.58 2.76 -5.06
CA PHE A 82 -2.53 3.25 -4.07
C PHE A 82 -2.92 2.14 -3.08
N GLU A 83 -3.26 0.97 -3.58
CA GLU A 83 -3.62 -0.20 -2.79
C GLU A 83 -2.46 -0.71 -1.92
N ALA A 84 -1.22 -0.57 -2.41
CA ALA A 84 -0.01 -0.94 -1.67
C ALA A 84 0.14 -0.17 -0.35
N HIS A 85 -0.30 1.09 -0.31
CA HIS A 85 -0.27 1.92 0.91
C HIS A 85 -1.14 1.37 2.04
N TYR A 86 -2.06 0.47 1.73
CA TYR A 86 -2.89 -0.23 2.71
C TYR A 86 -2.48 -1.69 2.88
N SER A 87 -2.23 -2.40 1.78
CA SER A 87 -1.96 -3.84 1.81
C SER A 87 -0.64 -4.19 2.48
N VAL A 88 0.42 -3.43 2.23
CA VAL A 88 1.72 -3.66 2.84
C VAL A 88 1.67 -3.40 4.35
N PRO A 89 1.21 -2.22 4.84
CA PRO A 89 1.05 -1.99 6.28
C PRO A 89 0.07 -2.96 6.96
N MET A 90 -0.89 -3.50 6.23
CA MET A 90 -1.84 -4.50 6.76
C MET A 90 -1.14 -5.78 7.22
N THR A 91 0.00 -6.12 6.64
CA THR A 91 0.85 -7.24 7.09
C THR A 91 1.80 -6.86 8.23
N GLY A 92 1.87 -5.58 8.59
CA GLY A 92 2.87 -5.03 9.50
C GLY A 92 4.22 -4.73 8.85
N ALA A 93 4.33 -4.91 7.54
CA ALA A 93 5.52 -4.59 6.75
C ALA A 93 5.61 -3.09 6.44
N VAL A 94 6.78 -2.68 5.98
CA VAL A 94 7.10 -1.31 5.60
C VAL A 94 7.02 -1.17 4.08
N LEU A 95 6.24 -0.22 3.59
CA LEU A 95 6.19 0.12 2.18
C LEU A 95 7.32 1.07 1.82
N ASN A 96 8.11 0.71 0.82
CA ASN A 96 9.14 1.56 0.23
C ASN A 96 8.77 1.85 -1.23
N THR A 97 8.36 3.07 -1.53
CA THR A 97 8.03 3.51 -2.89
C THR A 97 9.25 4.12 -3.56
N ILE A 98 9.67 3.54 -4.68
CA ILE A 98 10.85 3.96 -5.43
C ILE A 98 10.41 4.82 -6.62
N ASN A 99 11.09 5.94 -6.81
CA ASN A 99 10.85 6.80 -7.96
C ASN A 99 11.32 6.09 -9.25
N ILE A 100 10.39 5.94 -10.20
CA ILE A 100 10.61 5.28 -11.49
C ILE A 100 11.57 6.01 -12.43
N ARG A 101 11.90 7.29 -12.13
CA ARG A 101 12.81 8.11 -12.95
C ARG A 101 14.28 7.99 -12.54
N LEU A 102 14.57 7.21 -11.53
CA LEU A 102 15.94 6.97 -11.08
C LEU A 102 16.67 5.99 -12.01
N ASP A 103 17.99 6.13 -12.07
CA ASP A 103 18.83 5.17 -12.76
C ASP A 103 18.94 3.82 -12.00
N ALA A 104 19.33 2.77 -12.71
CA ALA A 104 19.41 1.43 -12.15
C ALA A 104 20.35 1.32 -10.93
N LYS A 105 21.45 2.09 -10.92
CA LYS A 105 22.43 2.08 -9.81
C LYS A 105 21.80 2.64 -8.54
N THR A 106 21.08 3.75 -8.67
CA THR A 106 20.37 4.38 -7.55
C THR A 106 19.25 3.48 -7.03
N ILE A 107 18.49 2.84 -7.94
CA ILE A 107 17.44 1.88 -7.55
C ILE A 107 18.04 0.70 -6.79
N SER A 108 19.15 0.13 -7.28
CA SER A 108 19.86 -0.96 -6.59
C SER A 108 20.29 -0.55 -5.19
N TYR A 109 20.89 0.63 -5.06
CA TYR A 109 21.26 1.17 -3.74
C TYR A 109 20.08 1.30 -2.78
N ILE A 110 18.92 1.81 -3.27
CA ILE A 110 17.73 1.96 -2.43
C ILE A 110 17.21 0.60 -1.97
N LEU A 111 17.21 -0.41 -2.85
CA LEU A 111 16.78 -1.76 -2.52
C LEU A 111 17.67 -2.40 -1.45
N ASP A 112 18.99 -2.27 -1.60
CA ASP A 112 19.96 -2.80 -0.65
C ASP A 112 19.84 -2.05 0.70
N HIS A 113 19.80 -0.72 0.67
CA HIS A 113 19.70 0.11 1.87
C HIS A 113 18.39 -0.10 2.65
N SER A 114 17.30 -0.35 1.96
CA SER A 114 16.00 -0.63 2.59
C SER A 114 15.84 -2.08 3.03
N GLU A 115 16.82 -2.95 2.75
CA GLU A 115 16.75 -4.39 3.01
C GLU A 115 15.47 -5.03 2.44
N ALA A 116 15.09 -4.61 1.23
CA ALA A 116 13.85 -5.02 0.60
C ALA A 116 13.77 -6.54 0.42
N LYS A 117 12.74 -7.16 0.96
CA LYS A 117 12.48 -8.61 0.82
C LYS A 117 11.75 -8.94 -0.47
N VAL A 118 10.93 -7.99 -0.95
CA VAL A 118 10.14 -8.12 -2.18
C VAL A 118 10.22 -6.81 -2.95
N LEU A 119 10.40 -6.91 -4.25
CA LEU A 119 10.24 -5.82 -5.20
C LEU A 119 9.03 -6.11 -6.08
N VAL A 120 8.04 -5.25 -6.05
CA VAL A 120 6.93 -5.22 -7.00
C VAL A 120 7.26 -4.16 -8.05
N CYS A 121 7.49 -4.61 -9.27
CA CYS A 121 7.80 -3.75 -10.40
C CYS A 121 6.66 -3.79 -11.40
N LEU A 122 5.96 -2.66 -11.55
CA LEU A 122 4.91 -2.50 -12.54
C LEU A 122 5.49 -1.66 -13.69
N LEU A 123 6.06 -2.34 -14.65
CA LEU A 123 6.49 -1.73 -15.90
C LEU A 123 5.26 -1.62 -16.80
N TYR A 124 4.79 -0.40 -17.00
CA TYR A 124 3.82 -0.12 -18.04
C TYR A 124 4.55 -0.16 -19.38
N THR A 125 4.42 -1.26 -20.10
CA THR A 125 4.81 -1.34 -21.52
C THR A 125 3.68 -0.75 -22.35
N SER A 126 3.51 0.57 -22.31
CA SER A 126 2.89 1.25 -23.46
C SER A 126 3.87 1.09 -24.62
N PRO A 127 3.44 0.61 -25.81
CA PRO A 127 4.32 0.61 -26.95
C PRO A 127 4.83 2.05 -27.14
N SER A 128 6.14 2.22 -26.98
CA SER A 128 6.76 3.52 -27.21
C SER A 128 6.46 3.91 -28.68
N PRO A 129 6.10 5.16 -28.96
CA PRO A 129 5.97 5.64 -30.35
C PRO A 129 7.21 5.39 -31.21
N ARG A 130 8.36 5.06 -30.57
CA ARG A 130 9.61 4.67 -31.26
C ARG A 130 9.60 3.24 -31.77
N ASP A 131 8.75 2.35 -31.24
CA ASP A 131 8.67 0.95 -31.66
C ASP A 131 7.63 0.72 -32.78
N SER A 132 6.84 1.74 -33.12
CA SER A 132 5.84 1.68 -34.19
C SER A 132 6.39 2.11 -35.56
N GLY A 133 7.68 2.31 -35.65
CA GLY A 133 8.33 2.76 -36.88
C GLY A 133 9.30 1.76 -37.48
N LYS A 134 8.81 0.63 -37.96
CA LYS A 134 9.40 -0.07 -39.14
C LYS A 134 8.50 -1.21 -39.59
#